data_07604d8c1d659b71ae6de74c77f30f5a
#
_entry.id   07604d8c1d659b71ae6de74c77f30f5a
#
_cell.length_a   1.000
_cell.length_b   1.000
_cell.length_c   1.000
_cell.angle_alpha   90.00
_cell.angle_beta   90.00
_cell.angle_gamma   90.00
#
_symmetry.space_group_name_H-M   'P 1'
#
loop_
_entity.id
_entity.type
_entity.pdbx_description
1 polymer ?
#
loop_
_entity_poly.entity_id
_entity_poly.type
_entity_poly.pdbx_seq_one_letter_code
_entity_poly.pdbx_strand_id
1 'polypeptide(L)'
;MQVDFFRHALKAEDASRIAEVLATPFLTSGAVGRDVEAQLCRFFGSRTALLVNSWTNGALATLLALGVGPGDEVIVPAMTFISTANVAEMVGAKPVFVDVDPETLLMQPSAVEAALSARTRAVIPVHLYGQMCDVAGIREVLGKRGGQVAIIEDAAHCFEGSRGGRVPGQDSDAAIFSFYATKNVTCAEGGAIITNDTELGERIRQTRLHGMSQGAVDRFRAGQYRHWD
;
A
#
# COMPACT_ATOMS: atom_id res chain seq x y z
N MET A 1 -22.05 28.63 10.05
CA MET A 1 -21.05 27.76 10.70
C MET A 1 -20.06 27.39 9.61
N GLN A 2 -18.77 27.68 9.78
CA GLN A 2 -17.72 27.28 8.86
C GLN A 2 -17.21 25.92 9.32
N VAL A 3 -17.17 24.94 8.44
CA VAL A 3 -16.65 23.59 8.70
C VAL A 3 -15.40 23.41 7.83
N ASP A 4 -14.27 23.15 8.47
CA ASP A 4 -13.02 22.89 7.77
C ASP A 4 -13.08 21.57 7.02
N PHE A 5 -12.43 21.50 5.87
CA PHE A 5 -12.38 20.27 5.07
C PHE A 5 -11.68 19.13 5.82
N PHE A 6 -10.62 19.45 6.55
CA PHE A 6 -9.94 18.53 7.48
C PHE A 6 -9.25 19.30 8.58
N ARG A 7 -8.92 18.63 9.68
CA ARG A 7 -8.09 19.14 10.75
C ARG A 7 -7.18 18.04 11.25
N HIS A 8 -5.88 18.25 11.15
CA HIS A 8 -4.90 17.30 11.67
C HIS A 8 -4.83 17.36 13.21
N ALA A 9 -4.39 16.26 13.83
CA ALA A 9 -4.23 16.13 15.26
C ALA A 9 -2.78 16.35 15.76
N LEU A 10 -1.88 16.82 14.89
CA LEU A 10 -0.49 17.09 15.24
C LEU A 10 -0.40 18.23 16.26
N LYS A 11 0.48 18.10 17.25
CA LYS A 11 0.65 19.01 18.37
C LYS A 11 2.06 19.57 18.41
N ALA A 12 2.25 20.60 19.24
CA ALA A 12 3.57 21.20 19.45
C ALA A 12 4.61 20.22 20.00
N GLU A 13 4.17 19.23 20.80
CA GLU A 13 5.06 18.19 21.33
C GLU A 13 5.67 17.29 20.21
N ASP A 14 4.97 17.14 19.09
CA ASP A 14 5.47 16.37 17.95
C ASP A 14 6.71 17.02 17.33
N ALA A 15 6.83 18.36 17.42
CA ALA A 15 8.00 19.09 16.93
C ALA A 15 9.28 18.71 17.68
N SER A 16 9.22 18.39 18.98
CA SER A 16 10.38 17.96 19.75
C SER A 16 10.92 16.61 19.26
N ARG A 17 10.04 15.69 18.87
CA ARG A 17 10.41 14.40 18.29
C ARG A 17 11.11 14.56 16.94
N ILE A 18 10.65 15.50 16.12
CA ILE A 18 11.32 15.82 14.86
C ILE A 18 12.71 16.39 15.13
N ALA A 19 12.86 17.30 16.11
CA ALA A 19 14.15 17.87 16.49
C ALA A 19 15.15 16.79 16.99
N GLU A 20 14.68 15.78 17.74
CA GLU A 20 15.50 14.63 18.16
C GLU A 20 16.06 13.86 16.93
N VAL A 21 15.22 13.63 15.91
CA VAL A 21 15.66 12.96 14.68
C VAL A 21 16.68 13.81 13.91
N LEU A 22 16.44 15.13 13.80
CA LEU A 22 17.35 16.06 13.11
C LEU A 22 18.72 16.14 13.79
N ALA A 23 18.82 15.84 15.09
CA ALA A 23 20.09 15.77 15.81
C ALA A 23 20.88 14.47 15.53
N THR A 24 20.30 13.51 14.80
CA THR A 24 20.98 12.25 14.43
C THR A 24 21.66 12.36 13.06
N PRO A 25 22.73 11.57 12.78
CA PRO A 25 23.39 11.58 11.48
C PRO A 25 22.53 10.94 10.35
N PHE A 26 21.50 10.17 10.68
CA PHE A 26 20.69 9.43 9.71
C PHE A 26 19.24 9.94 9.68
N LEU A 27 18.91 10.70 8.65
CA LEU A 27 17.57 11.28 8.44
C LEU A 27 16.63 10.39 7.64
N THR A 28 17.16 9.39 6.93
CA THR A 28 16.37 8.44 6.11
C THR A 28 16.75 7.01 6.49
N SER A 29 15.78 6.09 6.36
CA SER A 29 15.97 4.65 6.69
C SER A 29 16.56 4.41 8.07
N GLY A 30 16.28 5.32 9.03
CA GLY A 30 16.85 5.35 10.36
C GLY A 30 16.13 4.45 11.38
N ALA A 31 16.54 4.58 12.66
CA ALA A 31 15.98 3.79 13.76
C ALA A 31 14.49 4.03 13.97
N VAL A 32 14.05 5.29 13.89
CA VAL A 32 12.63 5.67 14.08
C VAL A 32 11.75 5.02 13.00
N GLY A 33 12.19 5.03 11.74
CA GLY A 33 11.44 4.37 10.66
C GLY A 33 11.31 2.86 10.88
N ARG A 34 12.39 2.18 11.31
CA ARG A 34 12.34 0.75 11.65
C ARG A 34 11.42 0.45 12.83
N ASP A 35 11.38 1.34 13.83
CA ASP A 35 10.47 1.18 14.97
C ASP A 35 9.01 1.32 14.53
N VAL A 36 8.69 2.28 13.67
CA VAL A 36 7.34 2.44 13.09
C VAL A 36 6.97 1.20 12.25
N GLU A 37 7.87 0.69 11.40
CA GLU A 37 7.63 -0.55 10.64
C GLU A 37 7.34 -1.74 11.58
N ALA A 38 8.08 -1.87 12.67
CA ALA A 38 7.83 -2.91 13.69
C ALA A 38 6.50 -2.72 14.42
N GLN A 39 6.10 -1.48 14.71
CA GLN A 39 4.79 -1.18 15.31
C GLN A 39 3.64 -1.52 14.37
N LEU A 40 3.76 -1.19 13.08
CA LEU A 40 2.77 -1.55 12.06
C LEU A 40 2.63 -3.07 11.92
N CYS A 41 3.74 -3.82 11.92
CA CYS A 41 3.70 -5.28 11.93
C CYS A 41 2.89 -5.82 13.13
N ARG A 42 3.12 -5.27 14.33
CA ARG A 42 2.37 -5.69 15.53
C ARG A 42 0.89 -5.31 15.44
N PHE A 43 0.59 -4.11 14.97
CA PHE A 43 -0.79 -3.58 14.90
C PHE A 43 -1.66 -4.39 13.92
N PHE A 44 -1.14 -4.70 12.74
CA PHE A 44 -1.87 -5.43 11.70
C PHE A 44 -1.68 -6.95 11.75
N GLY A 45 -0.80 -7.46 12.61
CA GLY A 45 -0.43 -8.87 12.63
C GLY A 45 0.27 -9.31 11.34
N SER A 46 0.99 -8.40 10.66
CA SER A 46 1.68 -8.67 9.41
C SER A 46 3.15 -9.08 9.65
N ARG A 47 3.73 -9.82 8.67
CA ARG A 47 5.14 -10.23 8.72
C ARG A 47 6.09 -9.12 8.32
N THR A 48 5.65 -8.25 7.42
CA THR A 48 6.46 -7.16 6.87
C THR A 48 5.65 -5.89 6.82
N ALA A 49 6.27 -4.79 7.24
CA ALA A 49 5.80 -3.43 7.00
C ALA A 49 6.94 -2.59 6.43
N LEU A 50 6.65 -1.72 5.49
CA LEU A 50 7.62 -0.89 4.80
C LEU A 50 7.08 0.53 4.68
N LEU A 51 7.82 1.51 5.20
CA LEU A 51 7.48 2.92 5.02
C LEU A 51 7.81 3.38 3.61
N VAL A 52 6.94 4.22 3.07
CA VAL A 52 7.09 4.90 1.77
C VAL A 52 6.71 6.37 1.92
N ASN A 53 7.09 7.20 0.93
CA ASN A 53 6.80 8.64 0.97
C ASN A 53 5.37 8.99 0.56
N SER A 54 4.60 8.05 0.01
CA SER A 54 3.17 8.22 -0.31
C SER A 54 2.53 6.87 -0.61
N TRP A 55 1.19 6.81 -0.56
CA TRP A 55 0.42 5.67 -1.07
C TRP A 55 0.78 5.38 -2.53
N THR A 56 0.83 6.40 -3.37
CA THR A 56 1.09 6.27 -4.81
C THR A 56 2.41 5.56 -5.09
N ASN A 57 3.50 5.98 -4.44
CA ASN A 57 4.80 5.33 -4.61
C ASN A 57 4.84 3.94 -3.97
N GLY A 58 4.07 3.71 -2.91
CA GLY A 58 3.88 2.36 -2.34
C GLY A 58 3.21 1.41 -3.32
N ALA A 59 2.13 1.85 -3.98
CA ALA A 59 1.41 1.07 -4.98
C ALA A 59 2.28 0.82 -6.22
N LEU A 60 2.98 1.84 -6.70
CA LEU A 60 3.94 1.71 -7.81
C LEU A 60 5.02 0.67 -7.50
N ALA A 61 5.67 0.78 -6.34
CA ALA A 61 6.71 -0.17 -5.92
C ALA A 61 6.17 -1.60 -5.79
N THR A 62 4.92 -1.75 -5.31
CA THR A 62 4.26 -3.06 -5.18
C THR A 62 3.95 -3.67 -6.54
N LEU A 63 3.39 -2.91 -7.48
CA LEU A 63 3.11 -3.38 -8.84
C LEU A 63 4.40 -3.79 -9.57
N LEU A 64 5.46 -3.00 -9.47
CA LEU A 64 6.78 -3.32 -10.03
C LEU A 64 7.36 -4.60 -9.40
N ALA A 65 7.27 -4.75 -8.07
CA ALA A 65 7.74 -5.94 -7.37
C ALA A 65 6.95 -7.21 -7.72
N LEU A 66 5.69 -7.06 -8.14
CA LEU A 66 4.84 -8.14 -8.65
C LEU A 66 5.10 -8.44 -10.13
N GLY A 67 5.93 -7.65 -10.82
CA GLY A 67 6.23 -7.79 -12.24
C GLY A 67 5.09 -7.35 -13.16
N VAL A 68 4.17 -6.52 -12.66
CA VAL A 68 3.08 -5.94 -13.48
C VAL A 68 3.65 -4.90 -14.44
N GLY A 69 3.28 -4.98 -15.70
CA GLY A 69 3.84 -4.11 -16.74
C GLY A 69 3.04 -4.08 -18.05
N PRO A 70 3.69 -3.68 -19.14
CA PRO A 70 3.05 -3.57 -20.45
C PRO A 70 2.37 -4.86 -20.90
N GLY A 71 1.11 -4.74 -21.33
CA GLY A 71 0.27 -5.87 -21.76
C GLY A 71 -0.59 -6.47 -20.64
N ASP A 72 -0.30 -6.17 -19.37
CA ASP A 72 -1.11 -6.58 -18.23
C ASP A 72 -2.32 -5.66 -18.00
N GLU A 73 -3.29 -6.16 -17.25
CA GLU A 73 -4.47 -5.41 -16.82
C GLU A 73 -4.55 -5.38 -15.28
N VAL A 74 -4.93 -4.21 -14.75
CA VAL A 74 -5.17 -4.00 -13.32
C VAL A 74 -6.62 -3.56 -13.13
N ILE A 75 -7.41 -4.34 -12.40
CA ILE A 75 -8.81 -4.01 -12.12
C ILE A 75 -8.85 -3.00 -10.97
N VAL A 76 -9.56 -1.89 -11.19
CA VAL A 76 -9.71 -0.79 -10.23
C VAL A 76 -11.18 -0.33 -10.17
N PRO A 77 -11.70 0.18 -9.04
CA PRO A 77 -13.05 0.74 -8.99
C PRO A 77 -13.11 2.08 -9.75
N ALA A 78 -14.26 2.36 -10.38
CA ALA A 78 -14.50 3.64 -11.04
C ALA A 78 -14.60 4.81 -10.03
N MET A 79 -15.03 4.52 -8.80
CA MET A 79 -15.08 5.51 -7.71
C MET A 79 -13.89 5.35 -6.78
N THR A 80 -12.85 6.15 -6.99
CA THR A 80 -11.61 6.16 -6.22
C THR A 80 -10.87 7.48 -6.41
N PHE A 81 -9.77 7.67 -5.67
CA PHE A 81 -8.81 8.73 -6.00
C PHE A 81 -8.00 8.33 -7.25
N ILE A 82 -7.71 9.31 -8.09
CA ILE A 82 -7.09 9.11 -9.42
C ILE A 82 -5.81 8.26 -9.38
N SER A 83 -5.04 8.33 -8.29
CA SER A 83 -3.79 7.57 -8.14
C SER A 83 -3.97 6.07 -8.27
N THR A 84 -5.12 5.53 -7.85
CA THR A 84 -5.40 4.08 -7.92
C THR A 84 -5.38 3.56 -9.37
N ALA A 85 -5.84 4.37 -10.33
CA ALA A 85 -5.75 4.05 -11.76
C ALA A 85 -4.38 4.44 -12.35
N ASN A 86 -3.86 5.61 -11.96
CA ASN A 86 -2.60 6.13 -12.51
C ASN A 86 -1.43 5.20 -12.25
N VAL A 87 -1.36 4.51 -11.10
CA VAL A 87 -0.24 3.59 -10.83
C VAL A 87 -0.20 2.41 -11.80
N ALA A 88 -1.35 1.96 -12.34
CA ALA A 88 -1.37 0.96 -13.40
C ALA A 88 -0.78 1.51 -14.71
N GLU A 89 -1.18 2.72 -15.10
CA GLU A 89 -0.62 3.40 -16.28
C GLU A 89 0.90 3.66 -16.11
N MET A 90 1.35 4.04 -14.92
CA MET A 90 2.76 4.33 -14.63
C MET A 90 3.66 3.10 -14.81
N VAL A 91 3.18 1.89 -14.59
CA VAL A 91 3.91 0.64 -14.87
C VAL A 91 3.70 0.14 -16.31
N GLY A 92 2.91 0.85 -17.13
CA GLY A 92 2.57 0.47 -18.49
C GLY A 92 1.47 -0.58 -18.61
N ALA A 93 0.79 -0.92 -17.52
CA ALA A 93 -0.37 -1.78 -17.52
C ALA A 93 -1.64 -0.97 -17.84
N LYS A 94 -2.71 -1.66 -18.24
CA LYS A 94 -4.00 -1.03 -18.54
C LYS A 94 -4.92 -1.10 -17.32
N PRO A 95 -5.42 0.04 -16.77
CA PRO A 95 -6.47 0.01 -15.77
C PRO A 95 -7.79 -0.47 -16.41
N VAL A 96 -8.45 -1.40 -15.75
CA VAL A 96 -9.79 -1.90 -16.11
C VAL A 96 -10.75 -1.45 -15.03
N PHE A 97 -11.60 -0.50 -15.36
CA PHE A 97 -12.54 0.06 -14.40
C PHE A 97 -13.74 -0.86 -14.23
N VAL A 98 -14.13 -1.07 -12.98
CA VAL A 98 -15.38 -1.73 -12.61
C VAL A 98 -16.24 -0.77 -11.80
N ASP A 99 -17.56 -0.92 -11.95
CA ASP A 99 -18.48 -0.13 -11.15
C ASP A 99 -18.50 -0.57 -9.69
N VAL A 100 -19.02 0.29 -8.83
CA VAL A 100 -19.15 0.04 -7.40
C VAL A 100 -20.61 -0.17 -7.05
N ASP A 101 -20.85 -0.84 -5.95
CA ASP A 101 -22.19 -0.98 -5.38
C ASP A 101 -22.74 0.41 -4.99
N PRO A 102 -23.95 0.78 -5.41
CA PRO A 102 -24.46 2.15 -5.20
C PRO A 102 -24.77 2.49 -3.75
N GLU A 103 -24.93 1.51 -2.86
CA GLU A 103 -25.22 1.75 -1.45
C GLU A 103 -23.93 1.86 -0.63
N THR A 104 -22.96 0.97 -0.90
CA THR A 104 -21.71 0.91 -0.14
C THR A 104 -20.57 1.70 -0.78
N LEU A 105 -20.66 1.99 -2.09
CA LEU A 105 -19.63 2.63 -2.91
C LEU A 105 -18.33 1.77 -3.00
N LEU A 106 -18.44 0.47 -2.74
CA LEU A 106 -17.31 -0.45 -2.75
C LEU A 106 -17.35 -1.39 -3.96
N MET A 107 -16.15 -1.76 -4.44
CA MET A 107 -15.96 -2.80 -5.45
C MET A 107 -16.53 -4.13 -4.93
N GLN A 108 -17.35 -4.79 -5.76
CA GLN A 108 -17.95 -6.08 -5.44
C GLN A 108 -17.19 -7.25 -6.09
N PRO A 109 -17.14 -8.44 -5.45
CA PRO A 109 -16.53 -9.62 -6.05
C PRO A 109 -17.10 -9.99 -7.43
N SER A 110 -18.42 -9.82 -7.65
CA SER A 110 -19.08 -10.09 -8.92
C SER A 110 -18.62 -9.13 -10.04
N ALA A 111 -18.34 -7.87 -9.72
CA ALA A 111 -17.81 -6.92 -10.67
C ALA A 111 -16.37 -7.28 -11.09
N VAL A 112 -15.57 -7.74 -10.13
CA VAL A 112 -14.22 -8.27 -10.41
C VAL A 112 -14.32 -9.50 -11.31
N GLU A 113 -15.19 -10.47 -10.99
CA GLU A 113 -15.39 -11.70 -11.79
C GLU A 113 -15.72 -11.40 -13.25
N ALA A 114 -16.64 -10.46 -13.48
CA ALA A 114 -17.07 -10.04 -14.82
C ALA A 114 -15.94 -9.35 -15.62
N ALA A 115 -15.01 -8.67 -14.95
CA ALA A 115 -13.92 -7.92 -15.59
C ALA A 115 -12.64 -8.77 -15.80
N LEU A 116 -12.56 -9.98 -15.23
CA LEU A 116 -11.37 -10.83 -15.34
C LEU A 116 -11.08 -11.23 -16.79
N SER A 117 -9.83 -11.08 -17.20
CA SER A 117 -9.29 -11.55 -18.49
C SER A 117 -8.03 -12.39 -18.30
N ALA A 118 -7.48 -12.93 -19.39
CA ALA A 118 -6.18 -13.62 -19.36
C ALA A 118 -5.01 -12.67 -19.06
N ARG A 119 -5.21 -11.35 -19.21
CA ARG A 119 -4.21 -10.31 -18.93
C ARG A 119 -4.32 -9.73 -17.54
N THR A 120 -5.36 -10.03 -16.77
CA THR A 120 -5.51 -9.51 -15.41
C THR A 120 -4.38 -10.03 -14.52
N ARG A 121 -3.61 -9.13 -13.93
CA ARG A 121 -2.47 -9.43 -13.03
C ARG A 121 -2.67 -8.91 -11.62
N ALA A 122 -3.48 -7.86 -11.44
CA ALA A 122 -3.79 -7.33 -10.12
C ALA A 122 -5.22 -6.79 -10.05
N VAL A 123 -5.75 -6.76 -8.83
CA VAL A 123 -6.99 -6.08 -8.45
C VAL A 123 -6.65 -5.13 -7.32
N ILE A 124 -7.11 -3.88 -7.39
CA ILE A 124 -6.92 -2.87 -6.33
C ILE A 124 -8.29 -2.49 -5.73
N PRO A 125 -8.82 -3.26 -4.78
CA PRO A 125 -10.01 -2.85 -4.03
C PRO A 125 -9.69 -1.64 -3.15
N VAL A 126 -10.57 -0.64 -3.12
CA VAL A 126 -10.42 0.59 -2.35
C VAL A 126 -11.37 0.57 -1.16
N HIS A 127 -10.84 0.67 0.04
CA HIS A 127 -11.58 0.74 1.29
C HIS A 127 -12.09 2.17 1.52
N LEU A 128 -13.07 2.56 0.71
CA LEU A 128 -13.51 3.94 0.62
C LEU A 128 -14.13 4.42 1.94
N TYR A 129 -13.68 5.58 2.43
CA TYR A 129 -14.14 6.22 3.68
C TYR A 129 -14.07 5.33 4.92
N GLY A 130 -13.13 4.37 4.94
CA GLY A 130 -12.92 3.47 6.08
C GLY A 130 -13.78 2.20 6.06
N GLN A 131 -14.59 1.99 5.02
CA GLN A 131 -15.31 0.74 4.81
C GLN A 131 -14.42 -0.27 4.07
N MET A 132 -14.24 -1.46 4.63
CA MET A 132 -13.49 -2.52 3.95
C MET A 132 -14.32 -3.21 2.87
N CYS A 133 -13.73 -3.34 1.68
CA CYS A 133 -14.22 -4.23 0.62
C CYS A 133 -14.29 -5.69 1.11
N ASP A 134 -15.05 -6.49 0.40
CA ASP A 134 -15.07 -7.95 0.60
C ASP A 134 -13.86 -8.60 -0.08
N VAL A 135 -12.70 -8.46 0.55
CA VAL A 135 -11.43 -8.98 0.03
C VAL A 135 -11.44 -10.51 -0.01
N ALA A 136 -12.06 -11.15 0.98
CA ALA A 136 -12.19 -12.60 1.01
C ALA A 136 -13.03 -13.11 -0.18
N GLY A 137 -14.15 -12.45 -0.48
CA GLY A 137 -14.97 -12.77 -1.65
C GLY A 137 -14.24 -12.53 -2.98
N ILE A 138 -13.44 -11.46 -3.07
CA ILE A 138 -12.57 -11.22 -4.23
C ILE A 138 -11.55 -12.36 -4.36
N ARG A 139 -10.89 -12.76 -3.28
CA ARG A 139 -9.92 -13.87 -3.26
C ARG A 139 -10.56 -15.20 -3.71
N GLU A 140 -11.80 -15.47 -3.28
CA GLU A 140 -12.55 -16.66 -3.71
C GLU A 140 -12.81 -16.66 -5.23
N VAL A 141 -13.24 -15.52 -5.78
CA VAL A 141 -13.46 -15.35 -7.23
C VAL A 141 -12.17 -15.61 -8.02
N LEU A 142 -11.05 -15.03 -7.57
CA LEU A 142 -9.74 -15.20 -8.21
C LEU A 142 -9.26 -16.66 -8.14
N GLY A 143 -9.49 -17.34 -7.02
CA GLY A 143 -9.11 -18.75 -6.82
C GLY A 143 -9.79 -19.72 -7.78
N LYS A 144 -11.01 -19.44 -8.22
CA LYS A 144 -11.75 -20.27 -9.19
C LYS A 144 -11.11 -20.30 -10.57
N ARG A 145 -10.29 -19.32 -10.93
CA ARG A 145 -9.65 -19.21 -12.25
C ARG A 145 -8.25 -19.81 -12.36
N GLY A 146 -7.65 -20.22 -11.24
CA GLY A 146 -6.34 -20.91 -11.25
C GLY A 146 -5.14 -20.06 -11.68
N GLY A 147 -5.28 -18.74 -11.75
CA GLY A 147 -4.20 -17.79 -12.08
C GLY A 147 -3.71 -17.05 -10.85
N GLN A 148 -2.46 -16.62 -10.87
CA GLN A 148 -1.91 -15.73 -9.84
C GLN A 148 -2.27 -14.27 -10.16
N VAL A 149 -3.45 -13.84 -9.70
CA VAL A 149 -3.85 -12.42 -9.72
C VAL A 149 -3.67 -11.86 -8.31
N ALA A 150 -2.86 -10.83 -8.19
CA ALA A 150 -2.57 -10.20 -6.90
C ALA A 150 -3.74 -9.32 -6.43
N ILE A 151 -3.98 -9.28 -5.12
CA ILE A 151 -4.87 -8.31 -4.49
C ILE A 151 -4.02 -7.29 -3.74
N ILE A 152 -4.13 -6.02 -4.11
CA ILE A 152 -3.43 -4.91 -3.46
C ILE A 152 -4.50 -3.99 -2.86
N GLU A 153 -4.70 -4.04 -1.55
CA GLU A 153 -5.70 -3.21 -0.89
C GLU A 153 -5.27 -1.74 -0.85
N ASP A 154 -6.11 -0.85 -1.40
CA ASP A 154 -6.00 0.58 -1.16
C ASP A 154 -6.67 0.89 0.19
N ALA A 155 -5.86 0.95 1.23
CA ALA A 155 -6.27 1.24 2.60
C ALA A 155 -5.97 2.70 3.00
N ALA A 156 -5.89 3.63 2.03
CA ALA A 156 -5.57 5.04 2.28
C ALA A 156 -6.56 5.73 3.24
N HIS A 157 -7.79 5.23 3.37
CA HIS A 157 -8.83 5.73 4.28
C HIS A 157 -9.15 4.76 5.43
N CYS A 158 -8.45 3.64 5.54
CA CYS A 158 -8.91 2.50 6.35
C CYS A 158 -7.80 1.96 7.28
N PHE A 159 -7.19 2.86 8.08
CA PHE A 159 -6.11 2.45 8.99
C PHE A 159 -6.65 1.57 10.13
N GLU A 160 -7.75 1.97 10.78
CA GLU A 160 -8.36 1.21 11.88
C GLU A 160 -9.55 0.34 11.44
N GLY A 161 -9.83 0.26 10.15
CA GLY A 161 -10.99 -0.47 9.64
C GLY A 161 -10.86 -1.98 9.82
N SER A 162 -12.02 -2.62 9.96
CA SER A 162 -12.11 -4.07 10.00
C SER A 162 -13.42 -4.56 9.38
N ARG A 163 -13.39 -5.79 8.82
CA ARG A 163 -14.57 -6.50 8.30
C ARG A 163 -14.54 -7.95 8.75
N GLY A 164 -15.55 -8.39 9.48
CA GLY A 164 -15.62 -9.77 9.99
C GLY A 164 -14.42 -10.16 10.89
N GLY A 165 -13.86 -9.19 11.63
CA GLY A 165 -12.67 -9.40 12.47
C GLY A 165 -11.34 -9.41 11.71
N ARG A 166 -11.36 -9.20 10.38
CA ARG A 166 -10.16 -9.07 9.55
C ARG A 166 -9.81 -7.61 9.35
N VAL A 167 -8.53 -7.29 9.30
CA VAL A 167 -7.98 -5.96 9.02
C VAL A 167 -7.28 -5.94 7.67
N PRO A 168 -7.01 -4.76 7.05
CA PRO A 168 -6.28 -4.70 5.79
C PRO A 168 -4.98 -5.50 5.82
N GLY A 169 -4.66 -6.19 4.72
CA GLY A 169 -3.44 -6.99 4.54
C GLY A 169 -3.54 -8.44 5.01
N GLN A 170 -4.66 -8.87 5.62
CA GLN A 170 -4.80 -10.24 6.10
C GLN A 170 -5.30 -11.22 5.03
N ASP A 171 -6.10 -10.75 4.07
CA ASP A 171 -6.66 -11.58 2.99
C ASP A 171 -6.12 -11.20 1.60
N SER A 172 -5.15 -10.29 1.53
CA SER A 172 -4.54 -9.79 0.31
C SER A 172 -3.05 -10.11 0.23
N ASP A 173 -2.43 -9.77 -0.91
CA ASP A 173 -0.99 -9.89 -1.11
C ASP A 173 -0.26 -8.70 -0.49
N ALA A 174 -0.88 -7.51 -0.52
CA ALA A 174 -0.41 -6.32 0.17
C ALA A 174 -1.56 -5.37 0.50
N ALA A 175 -1.42 -4.57 1.56
CA ALA A 175 -2.26 -3.41 1.81
C ALA A 175 -1.40 -2.16 1.93
N ILE A 176 -1.88 -1.04 1.37
CA ILE A 176 -1.13 0.21 1.28
C ILE A 176 -1.91 1.32 1.95
N PHE A 177 -1.24 2.01 2.86
CA PHE A 177 -1.79 3.12 3.64
C PHE A 177 -1.20 4.45 3.19
N SER A 178 -1.99 5.51 3.36
CA SER A 178 -1.56 6.89 3.17
C SER A 178 -1.48 7.60 4.51
N PHE A 179 -0.40 8.35 4.72
CA PHE A 179 -0.23 9.25 5.85
C PHE A 179 -0.20 10.71 5.40
N TYR A 180 -0.87 11.01 4.28
CA TYR A 180 -1.07 12.36 3.80
C TYR A 180 -1.83 13.21 4.83
N ALA A 181 -1.68 14.53 4.75
CA ALA A 181 -2.18 15.49 5.74
C ALA A 181 -3.67 15.33 6.10
N THR A 182 -4.52 14.87 5.17
CA THR A 182 -5.97 14.72 5.38
C THR A 182 -6.38 13.36 5.95
N LYS A 183 -5.45 12.43 6.13
CA LYS A 183 -5.76 11.05 6.57
C LYS A 183 -5.89 10.94 8.09
N ASN A 184 -6.53 9.86 8.56
CA ASN A 184 -6.77 9.59 9.98
C ASN A 184 -5.47 9.57 10.79
N VAL A 185 -4.43 8.95 10.22
CA VAL A 185 -3.06 8.98 10.72
C VAL A 185 -2.23 9.76 9.70
N THR A 186 -1.51 10.79 10.15
CA THR A 186 -0.74 11.64 9.25
C THR A 186 0.66 11.96 9.77
N CYS A 187 1.59 12.09 8.82
CA CYS A 187 2.91 12.68 9.02
C CYS A 187 3.21 13.77 7.96
N ALA A 188 2.16 14.44 7.48
CA ALA A 188 2.12 15.39 6.37
C ALA A 188 2.23 14.69 5.00
N GLU A 189 3.33 14.02 4.69
CA GLU A 189 3.54 13.17 3.53
C GLU A 189 4.13 11.84 3.97
N GLY A 190 3.53 10.74 3.54
CA GLY A 190 3.98 9.41 3.88
C GLY A 190 2.99 8.32 3.51
N GLY A 191 3.40 7.09 3.75
CA GLY A 191 2.58 5.90 3.58
C GLY A 191 3.29 4.68 4.12
N ALA A 192 2.60 3.57 4.12
CA ALA A 192 3.16 2.28 4.47
C ALA A 192 2.55 1.17 3.60
N ILE A 193 3.33 0.13 3.41
CA ILE A 193 2.90 -1.13 2.80
C ILE A 193 3.01 -2.20 3.86
N ILE A 194 2.01 -3.06 3.99
CA ILE A 194 2.09 -4.29 4.77
C ILE A 194 1.87 -5.50 3.89
N THR A 195 2.55 -6.59 4.19
CA THR A 195 2.38 -7.87 3.49
C THR A 195 2.76 -9.04 4.39
N ASN A 196 2.12 -10.19 4.16
CA ASN A 196 2.46 -11.46 4.79
C ASN A 196 3.36 -12.32 3.89
N ASP A 197 3.55 -11.94 2.64
CA ASP A 197 4.53 -12.54 1.73
C ASP A 197 5.90 -11.88 1.95
N THR A 198 6.81 -12.64 2.55
CA THR A 198 8.16 -12.14 2.88
C THR A 198 9.03 -11.93 1.65
N GLU A 199 8.83 -12.72 0.57
CA GLU A 199 9.52 -12.53 -0.70
C GLU A 199 9.05 -11.24 -1.40
N LEU A 200 7.74 -11.02 -1.48
CA LEU A 200 7.19 -9.77 -2.00
C LEU A 200 7.69 -8.58 -1.17
N GLY A 201 7.68 -8.71 0.16
CA GLY A 201 8.19 -7.68 1.07
C GLY A 201 9.65 -7.33 0.78
N GLU A 202 10.50 -8.30 0.49
CA GLU A 202 11.91 -8.05 0.16
C GLU A 202 12.06 -7.40 -1.22
N ARG A 203 11.32 -7.84 -2.25
CA ARG A 203 11.30 -7.18 -3.56
C ARG A 203 10.84 -5.73 -3.46
N ILE A 204 9.78 -5.45 -2.70
CA ILE A 204 9.30 -4.08 -2.46
C ILE A 204 10.38 -3.26 -1.71
N ARG A 205 11.06 -3.84 -0.71
CA ARG A 205 12.15 -3.18 0.03
C ARG A 205 13.25 -2.71 -0.91
N GLN A 206 13.67 -3.55 -1.84
CA GLN A 206 14.68 -3.22 -2.84
C GLN A 206 14.15 -2.14 -3.81
N THR A 207 12.95 -2.31 -4.37
CA THR A 207 12.35 -1.38 -5.33
C THR A 207 12.21 0.03 -4.74
N ARG A 208 11.78 0.17 -3.47
CA ARG A 208 11.66 1.47 -2.80
C ARG A 208 13.02 2.14 -2.49
N LEU A 209 14.13 1.40 -2.52
CA LEU A 209 15.48 1.84 -2.21
C LEU A 209 16.42 1.81 -3.43
N HIS A 210 15.95 2.28 -4.57
CA HIS A 210 16.77 2.39 -5.79
C HIS A 210 17.26 1.04 -6.34
N GLY A 211 16.60 -0.06 -6.06
CA GLY A 211 17.03 -1.43 -6.42
C GLY A 211 18.14 -2.00 -5.53
N MET A 212 18.44 -1.34 -4.40
CA MET A 212 19.55 -1.76 -3.54
C MET A 212 19.12 -2.76 -2.47
N SER A 213 19.86 -3.84 -2.32
CA SER A 213 19.62 -4.89 -1.32
C SER A 213 19.97 -4.48 0.11
N GLN A 214 20.75 -3.41 0.29
CA GLN A 214 21.20 -2.94 1.61
C GLN A 214 20.98 -1.43 1.78
N GLY A 215 20.55 -1.04 2.99
CA GLY A 215 20.40 0.37 3.36
C GLY A 215 21.73 1.13 3.42
N ALA A 216 21.66 2.47 3.46
CA ALA A 216 22.85 3.33 3.49
C ALA A 216 23.80 2.99 4.67
N VAL A 217 23.23 2.62 5.84
CA VAL A 217 24.02 2.26 7.04
C VAL A 217 24.80 0.96 6.83
N ASP A 218 24.18 -0.03 6.22
CA ASP A 218 24.75 -1.36 6.03
C ASP A 218 25.85 -1.35 4.95
N ARG A 219 25.72 -0.45 3.97
CA ARG A 219 26.74 -0.23 2.93
C ARG A 219 28.10 0.19 3.49
N PHE A 220 28.09 0.98 4.56
CA PHE A 220 29.33 1.45 5.20
C PHE A 220 29.92 0.45 6.19
N ARG A 221 29.13 -0.55 6.64
CA ARG A 221 29.58 -1.55 7.62
C ARG A 221 30.20 -2.80 7.01
N ALA A 222 29.73 -3.23 5.83
CA ALA A 222 30.09 -4.54 5.27
C ALA A 222 31.00 -4.50 4.04
N GLY A 223 31.27 -3.34 3.45
CA GLY A 223 32.16 -3.20 2.29
C GLY A 223 31.69 -3.93 1.02
N GLN A 224 30.50 -4.51 1.02
CA GLN A 224 29.93 -5.21 -0.13
C GLN A 224 28.68 -4.53 -0.65
N TYR A 225 28.67 -4.22 -1.91
CA TYR A 225 27.59 -3.60 -2.65
C TYR A 225 26.87 -4.66 -3.46
N ARG A 226 25.55 -4.79 -3.28
CA ARG A 226 24.72 -5.59 -4.19
C ARG A 226 23.63 -4.70 -4.77
N HIS A 227 23.56 -4.65 -6.10
CA HIS A 227 22.43 -4.09 -6.83
C HIS A 227 21.43 -5.20 -7.12
N TRP A 228 20.18 -4.82 -7.33
CA TRP A 228 19.18 -5.66 -7.97
C TRP A 228 19.42 -5.55 -9.49
N ASP A 229 19.59 -6.70 -10.13
CA ASP A 229 19.66 -6.83 -11.60
C ASP A 229 18.25 -6.98 -12.19
#